data_ef2f8824b903c8296506b8fb11247bf8
#
_entry.id   ef2f8824b903c8296506b8fb11247bf8
#
_cell.length_a   1.000
_cell.length_b   1.000
_cell.length_c   1.000
_cell.angle_alpha   90.00
_cell.angle_beta   90.00
_cell.angle_gamma   90.00
#
_symmetry.space_group_name_H-M   'P 1'
#
loop_
_entity.id
_entity.type
_entity.pdbx_description
1 polymer ?
#
loop_
_entity_poly.entity_id
_entity_poly.type
_entity_poly.pdbx_seq_one_letter_code
_entity_poly.pdbx_strand_id
1 'polypeptide(L)'
;MDICVDSAMKRFRISEITSIVRKLWSFTAILLFSITVNAELVPKQKYIPNEVIVFVTLKVNKNKSKEHIAEFTKKYAEFVNNTEPDSLGWSYHQSGEKVILIERYKNEDANIVTAKNISPGGIRYKLLKDQLDIFTVEKVSVYGAFTKKLIDYNAMTAKKLNFKFPFEYNPIISGYSKNAK
;
A
#
# COMPACT_ATOMS: atom_id res chain seq x y z
N MET A 1 37.19 57.81 60.52
CA MET A 1 35.87 57.26 60.16
C MET A 1 36.11 56.13 59.20
N ASP A 2 36.45 54.98 59.80
CA ASP A 2 36.99 53.84 59.04
C ASP A 2 35.86 52.86 58.71
N ILE A 3 35.73 52.57 57.44
CA ILE A 3 34.79 51.55 56.96
C ILE A 3 35.60 50.32 56.67
N CYS A 4 35.48 49.31 57.53
CA CYS A 4 36.07 48.01 57.37
C CYS A 4 35.28 47.24 56.33
N VAL A 5 35.88 46.89 55.20
CA VAL A 5 35.28 45.97 54.17
C VAL A 5 35.85 44.57 54.44
N ASP A 6 34.98 43.72 54.97
CA ASP A 6 35.28 42.33 55.27
C ASP A 6 35.22 41.49 53.97
N SER A 7 36.38 41.03 53.51
CA SER A 7 36.51 40.22 52.31
C SER A 7 36.43 38.72 52.65
N ALA A 8 35.23 38.19 52.71
CA ALA A 8 34.97 36.75 52.78
C ALA A 8 35.10 36.12 51.40
N MET A 9 36.31 35.91 50.91
CA MET A 9 36.59 35.15 49.71
C MET A 9 36.52 33.65 50.05
N LYS A 10 35.34 33.03 49.80
CA LYS A 10 35.15 31.60 49.91
C LYS A 10 36.05 30.89 48.90
N ARG A 11 37.12 30.23 49.37
CA ARG A 11 37.93 29.31 48.59
C ARG A 11 37.06 28.08 48.24
N PHE A 12 36.50 28.07 47.06
CA PHE A 12 35.91 26.84 46.49
C PHE A 12 37.04 25.82 46.29
N ARG A 13 36.91 24.63 46.93
CA ARG A 13 37.93 23.56 46.82
C ARG A 13 37.88 22.99 45.44
N ILE A 14 39.01 23.00 44.76
CA ILE A 14 39.22 22.41 43.41
C ILE A 14 38.83 20.91 43.37
N SER A 15 38.85 20.24 44.55
CA SER A 15 38.50 18.81 44.68
C SER A 15 37.00 18.54 44.39
N GLU A 16 36.10 19.49 44.56
CA GLU A 16 34.67 19.29 44.26
C GLU A 16 34.37 19.41 42.78
N ILE A 17 35.10 20.29 42.06
CA ILE A 17 34.92 20.48 40.61
C ILE A 17 35.38 19.24 39.87
N THR A 18 36.48 18.58 40.30
CA THR A 18 36.98 17.36 39.65
C THR A 18 36.04 16.15 39.85
N SER A 19 35.29 16.11 40.95
CA SER A 19 34.27 15.04 41.18
C SER A 19 33.07 15.21 40.28
N ILE A 20 32.60 16.41 40.04
CA ILE A 20 31.46 16.72 39.16
C ILE A 20 31.83 16.44 37.69
N VAL A 21 33.00 16.82 37.26
CA VAL A 21 33.48 16.58 35.88
C VAL A 21 33.64 15.07 35.61
N ARG A 22 34.17 14.28 36.55
CA ARG A 22 34.28 12.82 36.40
C ARG A 22 32.92 12.13 36.32
N LYS A 23 31.90 12.59 37.07
CA LYS A 23 30.54 12.05 36.98
C LYS A 23 29.84 12.40 35.66
N LEU A 24 30.05 13.61 35.11
CA LEU A 24 29.53 14.01 33.82
C LEU A 24 30.15 13.24 32.66
N TRP A 25 31.45 12.88 32.72
CA TRP A 25 32.12 12.09 31.68
C TRP A 25 31.66 10.62 31.66
N SER A 26 31.27 10.07 32.82
CA SER A 26 30.75 8.69 32.89
C SER A 26 29.33 8.59 32.28
N PHE A 27 28.52 9.62 32.34
CA PHE A 27 27.20 9.62 31.72
C PHE A 27 27.21 9.86 30.21
N THR A 28 28.17 10.64 29.68
CA THR A 28 28.33 10.83 28.23
C THR A 28 28.89 9.61 27.51
N ALA A 29 29.69 8.80 28.16
CA ALA A 29 30.22 7.56 27.56
C ALA A 29 29.15 6.46 27.40
N ILE A 30 28.12 6.44 28.24
CA ILE A 30 27.04 5.43 28.17
C ILE A 30 26.00 5.80 27.09
N LEU A 31 25.86 7.07 26.73
CA LEU A 31 24.90 7.51 25.71
C LEU A 31 25.38 7.32 24.26
N LEU A 32 26.69 7.10 24.06
CA LEU A 32 27.25 6.92 22.71
C LEU A 32 27.28 5.45 22.23
N PHE A 33 26.87 4.49 23.06
CA PHE A 33 26.96 3.07 22.73
C PHE A 33 25.62 2.42 22.35
N SER A 34 24.54 3.19 22.22
CA SER A 34 23.21 2.63 22.00
C SER A 34 22.60 2.95 20.64
N ILE A 35 23.35 3.48 19.68
CA ILE A 35 22.87 3.65 18.31
C ILE A 35 23.74 2.80 17.35
N THR A 36 23.90 1.54 17.64
CA THR A 36 24.01 0.59 16.55
C THR A 36 22.58 0.39 16.03
N VAL A 37 22.12 1.30 15.18
CA VAL A 37 21.04 1.00 14.28
C VAL A 37 21.53 -0.21 13.48
N ASN A 38 21.04 -1.40 13.83
CA ASN A 38 21.04 -2.51 12.92
C ASN A 38 20.22 -2.01 11.72
N ALA A 39 20.91 -1.42 10.75
CA ALA A 39 20.38 -1.28 9.41
C ALA A 39 20.19 -2.73 8.95
N GLU A 40 19.07 -3.34 9.32
CA GLU A 40 18.59 -4.55 8.71
C GLU A 40 18.69 -4.28 7.21
N LEU A 41 19.58 -4.98 6.54
CA LEU A 41 19.71 -4.91 5.09
C LEU A 41 18.34 -5.22 4.55
N VAL A 42 17.59 -4.18 4.17
CA VAL A 42 16.27 -4.33 3.54
C VAL A 42 16.50 -5.30 2.39
N PRO A 43 15.90 -6.51 2.44
CA PRO A 43 16.17 -7.52 1.43
C PRO A 43 15.93 -6.87 0.07
N LYS A 44 16.88 -7.01 -0.87
CA LYS A 44 16.71 -6.49 -2.23
C LYS A 44 15.41 -7.07 -2.80
N GLN A 45 14.36 -6.28 -2.80
CA GLN A 45 13.06 -6.69 -3.33
C GLN A 45 13.22 -6.94 -4.82
N LYS A 46 12.73 -8.09 -5.28
CA LYS A 46 12.82 -8.47 -6.68
C LYS A 46 11.89 -7.57 -7.50
N TYR A 47 12.44 -6.92 -8.51
CA TYR A 47 11.67 -6.16 -9.50
C TYR A 47 10.70 -7.07 -10.27
N ILE A 48 9.47 -6.62 -10.48
CA ILE A 48 8.48 -7.27 -11.33
C ILE A 48 8.29 -6.42 -12.59
N PRO A 49 9.03 -6.72 -13.67
CA PRO A 49 9.02 -5.89 -14.87
C PRO A 49 7.69 -5.91 -15.62
N ASN A 50 6.90 -6.97 -15.43
CA ASN A 50 5.69 -7.24 -16.21
C ASN A 50 4.39 -7.01 -15.41
N GLU A 51 4.45 -6.32 -14.28
CA GLU A 51 3.28 -6.06 -13.44
C GLU A 51 2.21 -5.29 -14.21
N VAL A 52 0.96 -5.73 -14.04
CA VAL A 52 -0.23 -5.01 -14.51
C VAL A 52 -1.01 -4.57 -13.28
N ILE A 53 -1.34 -3.28 -13.22
CA ILE A 53 -2.13 -2.68 -12.14
C ILE A 53 -3.42 -2.14 -12.74
N VAL A 54 -4.55 -2.47 -12.12
CA VAL A 54 -5.87 -2.03 -12.56
C VAL A 54 -6.52 -1.21 -11.46
N PHE A 55 -6.98 -0.02 -11.84
CA PHE A 55 -7.83 0.81 -10.98
C PHE A 55 -9.25 0.77 -11.49
N VAL A 56 -10.17 0.32 -10.65
CA VAL A 56 -11.60 0.34 -10.96
C VAL A 56 -12.26 1.42 -10.11
N THR A 57 -12.78 2.45 -10.77
CA THR A 57 -13.55 3.50 -10.11
C THR A 57 -15.00 3.03 -9.94
N LEU A 58 -15.43 2.97 -8.70
CA LEU A 58 -16.73 2.45 -8.28
C LEU A 58 -17.55 3.54 -7.60
N LYS A 59 -18.83 3.64 -7.95
CA LYS A 59 -19.81 4.44 -7.23
C LYS A 59 -20.68 3.50 -6.40
N VAL A 60 -20.88 3.81 -5.13
CA VAL A 60 -21.76 3.04 -4.25
C VAL A 60 -23.22 3.22 -4.70
N ASN A 61 -23.94 2.12 -4.90
CA ASN A 61 -25.35 2.13 -5.22
C ASN A 61 -26.18 2.56 -4.00
N LYS A 62 -27.35 3.18 -4.24
CA LYS A 62 -28.26 3.62 -3.17
C LYS A 62 -28.64 2.44 -2.26
N ASN A 63 -28.87 2.76 -0.99
CA ASN A 63 -29.34 1.81 0.03
C ASN A 63 -28.35 0.69 0.43
N LYS A 64 -27.05 0.88 0.19
CA LYS A 64 -26.03 -0.05 0.69
C LYS A 64 -25.38 0.55 1.95
N SER A 65 -25.40 -0.20 3.06
CA SER A 65 -24.78 0.24 4.31
C SER A 65 -23.24 0.08 4.24
N LYS A 66 -22.52 0.85 5.05
CA LYS A 66 -21.06 0.76 5.15
C LYS A 66 -20.61 -0.63 5.63
N GLU A 67 -21.33 -1.22 6.55
CA GLU A 67 -21.08 -2.56 7.10
C GLU A 67 -21.20 -3.62 6.01
N HIS A 68 -22.27 -3.56 5.21
CA HIS A 68 -22.47 -4.48 4.09
C HIS A 68 -21.37 -4.37 3.04
N ILE A 69 -20.95 -3.13 2.73
CA ILE A 69 -19.84 -2.88 1.80
C ILE A 69 -18.54 -3.47 2.35
N ALA A 70 -18.23 -3.23 3.64
CA ALA A 70 -17.00 -3.71 4.26
C ALA A 70 -16.95 -5.25 4.32
N GLU A 71 -18.05 -5.90 4.68
CA GLU A 71 -18.16 -7.36 4.70
C GLU A 71 -17.97 -7.95 3.29
N PHE A 72 -18.67 -7.40 2.30
CA PHE A 72 -18.58 -7.86 0.93
C PHE A 72 -17.18 -7.71 0.36
N THR A 73 -16.56 -6.53 0.51
CA THR A 73 -15.22 -6.25 -0.05
C THR A 73 -14.15 -7.12 0.59
N LYS A 74 -14.25 -7.37 1.90
CA LYS A 74 -13.39 -8.34 2.61
C LYS A 74 -13.52 -9.73 2.02
N LYS A 75 -14.74 -10.26 1.94
CA LYS A 75 -15.03 -11.58 1.38
C LYS A 75 -14.52 -11.74 -0.06
N TYR A 76 -14.70 -10.70 -0.88
CA TYR A 76 -14.23 -10.72 -2.26
C TYR A 76 -12.70 -10.78 -2.34
N ALA A 77 -12.00 -9.93 -1.56
CA ALA A 77 -10.54 -9.91 -1.51
C ALA A 77 -9.97 -11.26 -1.02
N GLU A 78 -10.56 -11.85 0.01
CA GLU A 78 -10.18 -13.17 0.52
C GLU A 78 -10.37 -14.26 -0.54
N PHE A 79 -11.47 -14.23 -1.31
CA PHE A 79 -11.71 -15.17 -2.37
C PHE A 79 -10.64 -15.08 -3.47
N VAL A 80 -10.29 -13.85 -3.91
CA VAL A 80 -9.23 -13.64 -4.92
C VAL A 80 -7.89 -14.16 -4.40
N ASN A 81 -7.52 -13.80 -3.17
CA ASN A 81 -6.27 -14.25 -2.55
C ASN A 81 -6.13 -15.77 -2.51
N ASN A 82 -7.25 -16.47 -2.28
CA ASN A 82 -7.26 -17.93 -2.17
C ASN A 82 -7.34 -18.66 -3.52
N THR A 83 -7.78 -18.01 -4.58
CA THR A 83 -8.08 -18.67 -5.88
C THR A 83 -7.25 -18.18 -7.05
N GLU A 84 -6.54 -17.03 -6.92
CA GLU A 84 -5.75 -16.43 -7.99
C GLU A 84 -4.31 -16.17 -7.52
N PRO A 85 -3.44 -17.19 -7.57
CA PRO A 85 -2.08 -17.13 -6.99
C PRO A 85 -1.15 -16.10 -7.65
N ASP A 86 -1.43 -15.67 -8.88
CA ASP A 86 -0.68 -14.62 -9.58
C ASP A 86 -1.31 -13.22 -9.43
N SER A 87 -2.38 -13.09 -8.62
CA SER A 87 -2.86 -11.80 -8.11
C SER A 87 -1.94 -11.36 -6.97
N LEU A 88 -1.27 -10.21 -7.13
CA LEU A 88 -0.29 -9.67 -6.18
C LEU A 88 -0.94 -8.77 -5.13
N GLY A 89 -2.18 -8.36 -5.33
CA GLY A 89 -2.90 -7.50 -4.41
C GLY A 89 -4.29 -7.16 -4.90
N TRP A 90 -5.18 -7.01 -3.92
CA TRP A 90 -6.58 -6.67 -4.12
C TRP A 90 -7.07 -5.82 -2.96
N SER A 91 -7.41 -4.56 -3.19
CA SER A 91 -7.78 -3.66 -2.11
C SER A 91 -8.81 -2.62 -2.54
N TYR A 92 -9.75 -2.32 -1.64
CA TYR A 92 -10.78 -1.30 -1.83
C TYR A 92 -10.47 -0.08 -0.96
N HIS A 93 -10.51 1.10 -1.54
CA HIS A 93 -10.17 2.37 -0.89
C HIS A 93 -11.30 3.36 -1.02
N GLN A 94 -11.70 3.98 0.10
CA GLN A 94 -12.65 5.08 0.07
C GLN A 94 -11.98 6.34 -0.52
N SER A 95 -12.61 6.96 -1.48
CA SER A 95 -12.16 8.20 -2.13
C SER A 95 -13.35 9.17 -2.28
N GLY A 96 -13.61 9.97 -1.24
CA GLY A 96 -14.82 10.78 -1.15
C GLY A 96 -16.08 9.91 -1.19
N GLU A 97 -16.98 10.17 -2.14
CA GLU A 97 -18.19 9.36 -2.36
C GLU A 97 -17.98 8.11 -3.23
N LYS A 98 -16.75 7.90 -3.72
CA LYS A 98 -16.39 6.77 -4.57
C LYS A 98 -15.56 5.76 -3.81
N VAL A 99 -15.45 4.57 -4.37
CA VAL A 99 -14.53 3.52 -3.95
C VAL A 99 -13.59 3.22 -5.09
N ILE A 100 -12.30 3.15 -4.83
CA ILE A 100 -11.29 2.72 -5.79
C ILE A 100 -10.89 1.30 -5.44
N LEU A 101 -11.15 0.38 -6.33
CA LEU A 101 -10.58 -0.97 -6.26
C LEU A 101 -9.23 -0.94 -6.99
N ILE A 102 -8.19 -1.39 -6.30
CA ILE A 102 -6.85 -1.57 -6.85
C ILE A 102 -6.56 -3.05 -6.93
N GLU A 103 -6.30 -3.52 -8.14
CA GLU A 103 -5.93 -4.89 -8.46
C GLU A 103 -4.49 -4.90 -8.98
N ARG A 104 -3.68 -5.85 -8.50
CA ARG A 104 -2.28 -5.99 -8.94
C ARG A 104 -2.04 -7.41 -9.42
N TYR A 105 -1.42 -7.54 -10.57
CA TYR A 105 -1.20 -8.82 -11.24
C TYR A 105 0.26 -8.96 -11.63
N LYS A 106 0.81 -10.15 -11.50
CA LYS A 106 2.18 -10.49 -11.86
C LYS A 106 2.52 -10.16 -13.32
N ASN A 107 1.53 -10.27 -14.22
CA ASN A 107 1.65 -10.00 -15.65
C ASN A 107 0.26 -9.93 -16.30
N GLU A 108 0.21 -9.72 -17.63
CA GLU A 108 -1.04 -9.68 -18.39
C GLU A 108 -1.80 -11.01 -18.38
N ASP A 109 -1.12 -12.17 -18.33
CA ASP A 109 -1.77 -13.47 -18.29
C ASP A 109 -2.56 -13.66 -16.99
N ALA A 110 -2.03 -13.20 -15.86
CA ALA A 110 -2.74 -13.19 -14.59
C ALA A 110 -4.01 -12.32 -14.64
N ASN A 111 -3.97 -11.16 -15.29
CA ASN A 111 -5.16 -10.34 -15.51
C ASN A 111 -6.18 -11.03 -16.45
N ILE A 112 -5.71 -11.74 -17.48
CA ILE A 112 -6.58 -12.53 -18.36
C ILE A 112 -7.27 -13.67 -17.58
N VAL A 113 -6.58 -14.33 -16.62
CA VAL A 113 -7.19 -15.32 -15.72
C VAL A 113 -8.34 -14.69 -14.93
N THR A 114 -8.12 -13.51 -14.36
CA THR A 114 -9.18 -12.73 -13.69
C THR A 114 -10.39 -12.50 -14.59
N ALA A 115 -10.16 -12.05 -15.84
CA ALA A 115 -11.24 -11.81 -16.81
C ALA A 115 -12.01 -13.09 -17.16
N LYS A 116 -11.34 -14.25 -17.21
CA LYS A 116 -11.99 -15.58 -17.36
C LYS A 116 -12.85 -15.90 -16.14
N ASN A 117 -12.32 -15.70 -14.95
CA ASN A 117 -12.99 -16.05 -13.69
C ASN A 117 -14.28 -15.25 -13.46
N ILE A 118 -14.35 -13.99 -13.93
CA ILE A 118 -15.57 -13.17 -13.86
C ILE A 118 -16.53 -13.38 -15.03
N SER A 119 -16.15 -14.10 -16.08
CA SER A 119 -17.01 -14.40 -17.22
C SER A 119 -18.08 -15.45 -16.88
N PRO A 120 -19.20 -15.55 -17.63
CA PRO A 120 -20.19 -16.60 -17.43
C PRO A 120 -19.56 -17.99 -17.38
N GLY A 121 -19.84 -18.73 -16.31
CA GLY A 121 -19.24 -20.04 -16.01
C GLY A 121 -17.92 -19.97 -15.22
N GLY A 122 -17.33 -18.80 -15.05
CA GLY A 122 -16.12 -18.60 -14.23
C GLY A 122 -16.43 -18.64 -12.73
N ILE A 123 -15.40 -18.97 -11.94
CA ILE A 123 -15.51 -19.19 -10.48
C ILE A 123 -15.92 -17.95 -9.69
N ARG A 124 -15.68 -16.74 -10.24
CA ARG A 124 -16.04 -15.44 -9.63
C ARG A 124 -17.27 -14.77 -10.25
N TYR A 125 -17.92 -15.40 -11.23
CA TYR A 125 -19.05 -14.76 -11.94
C TYR A 125 -20.18 -14.34 -10.99
N LYS A 126 -20.49 -15.18 -9.99
CA LYS A 126 -21.48 -14.82 -8.97
C LYS A 126 -21.05 -13.63 -8.14
N LEU A 127 -19.80 -13.63 -7.66
CA LEU A 127 -19.25 -12.52 -6.87
C LEU A 127 -19.19 -11.20 -7.67
N LEU A 128 -18.90 -11.26 -8.98
CA LEU A 128 -19.02 -10.09 -9.85
C LEU A 128 -20.44 -9.53 -9.88
N LYS A 129 -21.46 -10.38 -10.00
CA LYS A 129 -22.85 -9.93 -9.98
C LYS A 129 -23.21 -9.27 -8.64
N ASP A 130 -22.80 -9.88 -7.54
CA ASP A 130 -23.01 -9.33 -6.21
C ASP A 130 -22.28 -7.97 -6.06
N GLN A 131 -21.07 -7.82 -6.64
CA GLN A 131 -20.33 -6.55 -6.68
C GLN A 131 -21.10 -5.49 -7.48
N LEU A 132 -21.64 -5.84 -8.63
CA LEU A 132 -22.40 -4.90 -9.48
C LEU A 132 -23.77 -4.52 -8.88
N ASP A 133 -24.31 -5.30 -7.96
CA ASP A 133 -25.46 -4.92 -7.14
C ASP A 133 -25.10 -3.87 -6.07
N ILE A 134 -23.85 -3.92 -5.55
CA ILE A 134 -23.36 -2.97 -4.53
C ILE A 134 -22.80 -1.71 -5.18
N PHE A 135 -22.11 -1.86 -6.32
CA PHE A 135 -21.39 -0.78 -6.99
C PHE A 135 -21.78 -0.64 -8.45
N THR A 136 -21.80 0.59 -8.93
CA THR A 136 -21.76 0.92 -10.35
C THR A 136 -20.31 1.19 -10.74
N VAL A 137 -19.78 0.45 -11.72
CA VAL A 137 -18.45 0.73 -12.28
C VAL A 137 -18.52 1.94 -13.17
N GLU A 138 -17.71 2.96 -12.90
CA GLU A 138 -17.65 4.18 -13.71
C GLU A 138 -16.51 4.11 -14.73
N LYS A 139 -15.37 3.51 -14.38
CA LYS A 139 -14.17 3.44 -15.23
C LYS A 139 -13.25 2.33 -14.78
N VAL A 140 -12.51 1.76 -15.75
CA VAL A 140 -11.37 0.87 -15.52
C VAL A 140 -10.13 1.46 -16.16
N SER A 141 -9.06 1.67 -15.41
CA SER A 141 -7.77 2.17 -15.91
C SER A 141 -6.70 1.10 -15.68
N VAL A 142 -6.08 0.65 -16.76
CA VAL A 142 -5.04 -0.39 -16.77
C VAL A 142 -3.68 0.26 -16.95
N TYR A 143 -2.74 -0.06 -16.07
CA TYR A 143 -1.37 0.45 -16.07
C TYR A 143 -0.37 -0.69 -16.11
N GLY A 144 0.78 -0.49 -16.73
CA GLY A 144 1.90 -1.42 -16.64
C GLY A 144 2.34 -2.02 -17.97
N ALA A 145 2.90 -3.23 -17.89
CA ALA A 145 3.43 -3.94 -19.05
C ALA A 145 2.36 -4.89 -19.63
N PHE A 146 1.68 -4.45 -20.65
CA PHE A 146 0.67 -5.25 -21.35
C PHE A 146 0.79 -5.10 -22.86
N THR A 147 0.23 -6.05 -23.60
CA THR A 147 0.23 -6.07 -25.06
C THR A 147 -1.21 -5.95 -25.60
N LYS A 148 -1.32 -5.89 -26.93
CA LYS A 148 -2.61 -5.92 -27.62
C LYS A 148 -3.47 -7.14 -27.21
N LYS A 149 -2.84 -8.26 -26.84
CA LYS A 149 -3.52 -9.47 -26.35
C LYS A 149 -4.45 -9.18 -25.15
N LEU A 150 -3.96 -8.43 -24.15
CA LEU A 150 -4.78 -8.05 -22.99
C LEU A 150 -5.92 -7.12 -23.39
N ILE A 151 -5.62 -6.10 -24.24
CA ILE A 151 -6.63 -5.15 -24.71
C ILE A 151 -7.77 -5.88 -25.42
N ASP A 152 -7.45 -6.77 -26.35
CA ASP A 152 -8.44 -7.54 -27.12
C ASP A 152 -9.24 -8.47 -26.21
N TYR A 153 -8.56 -9.10 -25.22
CA TYR A 153 -9.24 -10.00 -24.27
C TYR A 153 -10.24 -9.25 -23.38
N ASN A 154 -9.84 -8.09 -22.85
CA ASN A 154 -10.71 -7.25 -22.03
C ASN A 154 -11.90 -6.73 -22.85
N ALA A 155 -11.69 -6.31 -24.11
CA ALA A 155 -12.77 -5.90 -25.01
C ALA A 155 -13.79 -7.05 -25.27
N MET A 156 -13.29 -8.27 -25.50
CA MET A 156 -14.14 -9.45 -25.64
C MET A 156 -14.94 -9.74 -24.36
N THR A 157 -14.29 -9.66 -23.19
CA THR A 157 -14.92 -9.87 -21.89
C THR A 157 -15.97 -8.79 -21.62
N ALA A 158 -15.65 -7.52 -21.86
CA ALA A 158 -16.59 -6.42 -21.72
C ALA A 158 -17.84 -6.61 -22.58
N LYS A 159 -17.68 -7.07 -23.83
CA LYS A 159 -18.80 -7.40 -24.72
C LYS A 159 -19.66 -8.55 -24.15
N LYS A 160 -19.04 -9.63 -23.67
CA LYS A 160 -19.76 -10.78 -23.07
C LYS A 160 -20.54 -10.40 -21.83
N LEU A 161 -20.00 -9.51 -21.00
CA LEU A 161 -20.62 -9.04 -19.75
C LEU A 161 -21.51 -7.81 -19.94
N ASN A 162 -21.63 -7.30 -21.18
CA ASN A 162 -22.39 -6.09 -21.50
C ASN A 162 -21.93 -4.86 -20.71
N PHE A 163 -20.63 -4.75 -20.41
CA PHE A 163 -20.06 -3.60 -19.74
C PHE A 163 -20.14 -2.34 -20.63
N LYS A 164 -20.55 -1.22 -20.01
CA LYS A 164 -20.78 0.07 -20.71
C LYS A 164 -19.82 1.16 -20.25
N PHE A 165 -18.93 0.87 -19.29
CA PHE A 165 -17.96 1.82 -18.80
C PHE A 165 -16.68 1.82 -19.64
N PRO A 166 -15.93 2.93 -19.68
CA PRO A 166 -14.71 3.05 -20.45
C PRO A 166 -13.55 2.24 -19.83
N PHE A 167 -12.70 1.71 -20.72
CA PHE A 167 -11.38 1.19 -20.38
C PHE A 167 -10.33 2.15 -20.90
N GLU A 168 -9.39 2.53 -20.01
CA GLU A 168 -8.21 3.32 -20.35
C GLU A 168 -6.96 2.45 -20.20
N TYR A 169 -6.05 2.51 -21.17
CA TYR A 169 -4.84 1.73 -21.19
C TYR A 169 -3.61 2.63 -21.16
N ASN A 170 -2.80 2.49 -20.12
CA ASN A 170 -1.65 3.32 -19.80
C ASN A 170 -0.38 2.46 -19.77
N PRO A 171 0.27 2.22 -20.92
CA PRO A 171 1.46 1.38 -20.97
C PRO A 171 2.61 2.02 -20.19
N ILE A 172 3.41 1.19 -19.53
CA ILE A 172 4.59 1.66 -18.82
C ILE A 172 5.61 2.25 -19.78
N ILE A 173 6.12 3.45 -19.46
CA ILE A 173 7.25 4.06 -20.18
C ILE A 173 8.54 3.70 -19.46
N SER A 174 8.58 3.85 -18.14
CA SER A 174 9.72 3.50 -17.29
C SER A 174 9.27 3.41 -15.83
N GLY A 175 9.97 2.63 -15.04
CA GLY A 175 9.66 2.50 -13.61
C GLY A 175 10.14 1.17 -13.05
N TYR A 176 9.83 0.96 -11.78
CA TYR A 176 10.05 -0.33 -11.12
C TYR A 176 8.98 -0.58 -10.06
N SER A 177 8.70 -1.85 -9.78
CA SER A 177 7.98 -2.26 -8.59
C SER A 177 8.81 -3.28 -7.80
N LYS A 178 8.59 -3.32 -6.48
CA LYS A 178 9.25 -4.24 -5.58
C LYS A 178 8.19 -5.08 -4.87
N ASN A 179 8.46 -6.39 -4.74
CA ASN A 179 7.64 -7.24 -3.87
C ASN A 179 8.12 -7.09 -2.43
N ALA A 180 7.20 -6.88 -1.51
CA ALA A 180 7.44 -7.23 -0.13
C ALA A 180 7.52 -8.77 -0.03
N LYS A 181 8.56 -9.27 0.65
CA LYS A 181 8.63 -10.69 1.01
C LYS A 181 7.68 -10.97 2.15
#